data_ef7d3d27b95b780afee0d7783a0e8eff
#
_entry.id   ef7d3d27b95b780afee0d7783a0e8eff
#
_cell.length_a   1.000
_cell.length_b   1.000
_cell.length_c   1.000
_cell.angle_alpha   90.00
_cell.angle_beta   90.00
_cell.angle_gamma   90.00
#
_symmetry.space_group_name_H-M   'P 1'
#
loop_
_entity.id
_entity.type
_entity.pdbx_description
1 polymer ?
#
loop_
_entity_poly.entity_id
_entity_poly.type
_entity_poly.pdbx_seq_one_letter_code
_entity_poly.pdbx_strand_id
1 'polypeptide(L)'
;MTTNSVLQKYGTQLLFADHATDFAAAPDTPAHSLIIGTPTDVEMDLSELANAAMWQSAKTATLADTGTAWPIEWVFGACMEGAATPTAGGTYDFYWNASPSATAGTGNSGGCSGLNATYTAGGLDQLLFIGSLVCVANVINISSNVGTVVLPHLYGSLVIDNNSGVAMVDTDADNIHFTMTPIIPDVQAAA
;
A
#
# COMPACT_ATOMS: atom_id res chain seq x y z
N MET A 1 23.34 19.99 -30.99
CA MET A 1 21.99 19.42 -30.69
C MET A 1 21.95 19.19 -29.21
N THR A 2 21.15 19.97 -28.50
CA THR A 2 20.84 19.70 -27.08
C THR A 2 19.86 18.53 -27.03
N THR A 3 20.28 17.44 -26.46
CA THR A 3 19.41 16.26 -26.24
C THR A 3 18.57 16.50 -24.99
N ASN A 4 17.24 16.38 -25.09
CA ASN A 4 16.39 16.33 -23.94
C ASN A 4 16.75 15.08 -23.12
N SER A 5 16.99 15.25 -21.83
CA SER A 5 17.19 14.13 -20.91
C SER A 5 15.85 13.74 -20.29
N VAL A 6 15.56 12.46 -20.26
CA VAL A 6 14.45 11.91 -19.48
C VAL A 6 15.03 11.39 -18.18
N LEU A 7 14.65 12.03 -17.08
CA LEU A 7 15.02 11.60 -15.73
C LEU A 7 13.81 10.92 -15.10
N GLN A 8 14.06 10.14 -14.08
CA GLN A 8 13.00 9.60 -13.23
C GLN A 8 12.94 10.39 -11.94
N LYS A 9 11.75 10.65 -11.47
CA LYS A 9 11.50 11.26 -10.15
C LYS A 9 10.36 10.56 -9.43
N TYR A 10 10.32 10.69 -8.12
CA TYR A 10 9.16 10.27 -7.35
C TYR A 10 8.02 11.28 -7.51
N GLY A 11 6.81 10.77 -7.73
CA GLY A 11 5.58 11.55 -7.65
C GLY A 11 5.02 11.57 -6.23
N THR A 12 3.77 12.02 -6.09
CA THR A 12 3.08 12.05 -4.79
C THR A 12 2.80 10.63 -4.31
N GLN A 13 3.28 10.31 -3.13
CA GLN A 13 3.08 9.01 -2.48
C GLN A 13 1.62 8.84 -2.05
N LEU A 14 1.08 7.63 -2.15
CA LEU A 14 -0.14 7.23 -1.47
C LEU A 14 0.22 6.55 -0.15
N LEU A 15 -0.54 6.86 0.89
CA LEU A 15 -0.39 6.31 2.23
C LEU A 15 -1.68 5.61 2.65
N PHE A 16 -1.62 4.31 2.82
CA PHE A 16 -2.72 3.47 3.27
C PHE A 16 -2.56 3.25 4.77
N ALA A 17 -3.49 3.78 5.54
CA ALA A 17 -3.54 3.66 6.99
C ALA A 17 -4.94 3.97 7.50
N ASP A 18 -5.20 3.76 8.77
CA ASP A 18 -6.45 4.20 9.42
C ASP A 18 -6.37 5.68 9.77
N HIS A 19 -6.60 6.53 8.78
CA HIS A 19 -6.60 7.98 8.95
C HIS A 19 -7.81 8.51 9.72
N ALA A 20 -8.86 7.70 9.82
CA ALA A 20 -10.10 8.12 10.47
C ALA A 20 -9.99 8.12 12.00
N THR A 21 -9.22 7.17 12.58
CA THR A 21 -9.20 6.98 14.03
C THR A 21 -7.81 6.94 14.65
N ASP A 22 -6.85 6.19 14.08
CA ASP A 22 -5.65 5.81 14.80
C ASP A 22 -4.34 6.33 14.20
N PHE A 23 -4.27 6.54 12.89
CA PHE A 23 -3.02 6.94 12.27
C PHE A 23 -2.77 8.44 12.40
N ALA A 24 -1.83 8.84 13.25
CA ALA A 24 -1.31 10.20 13.28
C ALA A 24 0.00 10.24 12.48
N ALA A 25 0.05 11.03 11.42
CA ALA A 25 1.26 11.23 10.60
C ALA A 25 2.36 12.00 11.35
N ALA A 26 2.61 11.67 12.61
CA ALA A 26 3.71 12.25 13.39
C ALA A 26 5.02 11.54 13.00
N PRO A 27 6.03 12.25 12.51
CA PRO A 27 7.25 11.67 11.95
C PRO A 27 8.25 11.14 12.99
N ASP A 28 7.81 10.77 14.18
CA ASP A 28 8.69 10.65 15.34
C ASP A 28 9.27 9.26 15.56
N THR A 29 8.93 8.27 14.75
CA THR A 29 9.44 6.92 14.95
C THR A 29 10.14 6.38 13.68
N PRO A 30 11.11 5.46 13.83
CA PRO A 30 11.72 4.78 12.69
C PRO A 30 10.71 4.09 11.76
N ALA A 31 9.53 3.76 12.26
CA ALA A 31 8.43 3.18 11.52
C ALA A 31 7.95 4.07 10.36
N HIS A 32 7.97 5.38 10.53
CA HIS A 32 7.55 6.34 9.50
C HIS A 32 8.62 6.65 8.44
N SER A 33 9.75 5.97 8.47
CA SER A 33 10.85 6.18 7.52
C SER A 33 10.50 5.91 6.04
N LEU A 34 9.38 5.21 5.79
CA LEU A 34 8.87 4.94 4.45
C LEU A 34 8.02 6.09 3.89
N ILE A 35 7.61 7.03 4.71
CA ILE A 35 6.77 8.16 4.31
C ILE A 35 7.63 9.25 3.71
N ILE A 36 7.28 9.69 2.49
CA ILE A 36 8.02 10.71 1.74
C ILE A 36 7.12 11.92 1.50
N GLY A 37 7.57 13.09 1.97
CA GLY A 37 6.88 14.36 1.75
C GLY A 37 5.50 14.41 2.39
N THR A 38 4.52 14.93 1.66
CA THR A 38 3.11 14.95 2.08
C THR A 38 2.35 13.96 1.19
N PRO A 39 2.07 12.76 1.65
CA PRO A 39 1.35 11.75 0.87
C PRO A 39 -0.12 12.12 0.68
N THR A 40 -0.78 11.37 -0.21
CA THR A 40 -2.24 11.36 -0.32
C THR A 40 -2.77 10.18 0.48
N ASP A 41 -3.67 10.45 1.41
CA ASP A 41 -4.23 9.48 2.31
C ASP A 41 -5.25 8.57 1.62
N VAL A 42 -5.17 7.27 1.92
CA VAL A 42 -6.13 6.25 1.50
C VAL A 42 -6.53 5.45 2.74
N GLU A 43 -7.81 5.45 3.03
CA GLU A 43 -8.33 4.79 4.23
C GLU A 43 -8.16 3.28 4.18
N MET A 44 -7.55 2.72 5.23
CA MET A 44 -7.36 1.29 5.41
C MET A 44 -7.20 0.96 6.90
N ASP A 45 -8.27 0.55 7.54
CA ASP A 45 -8.26 0.12 8.94
C ASP A 45 -7.80 -1.33 9.04
N LEU A 46 -6.63 -1.53 9.62
CA LEU A 46 -6.04 -2.85 9.88
C LEU A 46 -6.02 -3.21 11.36
N SER A 47 -6.64 -2.39 12.19
CA SER A 47 -6.72 -2.62 13.63
C SER A 47 -7.34 -3.99 13.92
N GLU A 48 -6.70 -4.77 14.79
CA GLU A 48 -7.12 -6.12 15.16
C GLU A 48 -7.27 -7.13 14.01
N LEU A 49 -6.75 -6.84 12.81
CA LEU A 49 -6.84 -7.82 11.72
C LEU A 49 -6.27 -9.17 12.15
N ALA A 50 -7.16 -10.14 12.36
CA ALA A 50 -6.81 -11.46 12.86
C ALA A 50 -5.83 -12.20 11.94
N ASN A 51 -5.06 -13.12 12.50
CA ASN A 51 -4.28 -14.06 11.69
C ASN A 51 -5.18 -14.86 10.76
N ALA A 52 -4.72 -15.11 9.54
CA ALA A 52 -5.45 -15.76 8.45
C ALA A 52 -6.73 -14.99 8.02
N ALA A 53 -6.78 -13.69 8.29
CA ALA A 53 -7.83 -12.81 7.81
C ALA A 53 -7.28 -11.81 6.78
N MET A 54 -8.18 -11.30 5.95
CA MET A 54 -7.84 -10.37 4.88
C MET A 54 -8.65 -9.08 5.01
N TRP A 55 -8.03 -7.98 4.62
CA TRP A 55 -8.64 -6.66 4.60
C TRP A 55 -8.39 -5.96 3.27
N GLN A 56 -9.29 -5.09 2.84
CA GLN A 56 -9.12 -4.26 1.66
C GLN A 56 -9.25 -2.78 2.03
N SER A 57 -8.46 -1.94 1.39
CA SER A 57 -8.54 -0.50 1.52
C SER A 57 -9.76 0.07 0.79
N ALA A 58 -10.11 1.31 1.12
CA ALA A 58 -10.87 2.15 0.22
C ALA A 58 -10.18 2.22 -1.15
N LYS A 59 -10.97 2.51 -2.19
CA LYS A 59 -10.44 2.72 -3.55
C LYS A 59 -9.64 4.02 -3.60
N THR A 60 -8.49 3.98 -4.24
CA THR A 60 -7.67 5.17 -4.46
C THR A 60 -8.40 6.22 -5.31
N ALA A 61 -8.01 7.47 -5.15
CA ALA A 61 -8.18 8.48 -6.19
C ALA A 61 -7.42 8.06 -7.46
N THR A 62 -7.44 8.88 -8.49
CA THR A 62 -6.69 8.58 -9.71
C THR A 62 -5.20 8.34 -9.42
N LEU A 63 -4.65 7.28 -9.98
CA LEU A 63 -3.22 6.98 -9.95
C LEU A 63 -2.42 7.79 -11.00
N ALA A 64 -3.12 8.49 -11.88
CA ALA A 64 -2.47 9.45 -12.76
C ALA A 64 -2.00 10.65 -11.94
N ASP A 65 -0.72 10.97 -12.01
CA ASP A 65 -0.20 12.18 -11.38
C ASP A 65 -0.88 13.43 -11.98
N THR A 66 -1.08 14.44 -11.12
CA THR A 66 -1.79 15.70 -11.42
C THR A 66 -1.04 16.57 -12.44
N GLY A 67 -0.57 16.06 -13.51
CA GLY A 67 0.17 16.86 -14.44
C GLY A 67 0.50 16.20 -15.76
N THR A 68 0.00 15.01 -16.04
CA THR A 68 0.09 14.39 -17.38
C THR A 68 1.00 13.17 -17.53
N ALA A 69 1.82 12.81 -16.57
CA ALA A 69 2.67 11.64 -16.70
C ALA A 69 2.05 10.45 -15.99
N TRP A 70 1.82 9.37 -16.72
CA TRP A 70 1.49 8.09 -16.14
C TRP A 70 2.74 7.52 -15.44
N PRO A 71 2.64 7.02 -14.19
CA PRO A 71 3.76 6.35 -13.55
C PRO A 71 4.25 5.17 -14.37
N ILE A 72 5.56 5.04 -14.51
CA ILE A 72 6.20 3.91 -15.18
C ILE A 72 6.07 2.67 -14.31
N GLU A 73 6.29 2.86 -13.01
CA GLU A 73 6.21 1.81 -12.00
C GLU A 73 5.92 2.43 -10.63
N TRP A 74 5.59 1.58 -9.67
CA TRP A 74 5.31 1.95 -8.29
C TRP A 74 6.23 1.17 -7.35
N VAL A 75 6.84 1.88 -6.41
CA VAL A 75 7.60 1.29 -5.30
C VAL A 75 6.66 1.14 -4.11
N PHE A 76 6.64 -0.04 -3.53
CA PHE A 76 5.80 -0.37 -2.39
C PHE A 76 6.64 -0.55 -1.14
N GLY A 77 6.17 0.05 -0.05
CA GLY A 77 6.73 -0.13 1.28
C GLY A 77 5.63 -0.48 2.28
N ALA A 78 5.95 -1.26 3.27
CA ALA A 78 5.02 -1.65 4.32
C ALA A 78 5.68 -1.56 5.69
N CYS A 79 4.94 -1.08 6.67
CA CYS A 79 5.24 -1.18 8.08
C CYS A 79 4.07 -1.85 8.77
N MET A 80 4.31 -2.99 9.42
CA MET A 80 3.29 -3.81 10.05
C MET A 80 3.68 -4.11 11.49
N GLU A 81 2.71 -3.98 12.40
CA GLU A 81 2.90 -4.26 13.81
C GLU A 81 1.89 -5.30 14.30
N GLY A 82 2.41 -6.37 14.91
CA GLY A 82 1.59 -7.41 15.52
C GLY A 82 1.24 -7.09 16.97
N ALA A 83 0.07 -7.49 17.44
CA ALA A 83 -0.31 -7.43 18.86
C ALA A 83 0.59 -8.31 19.75
N ALA A 84 1.35 -9.20 19.15
CA ALA A 84 2.34 -10.06 19.80
C ALA A 84 3.46 -10.36 18.80
N THR A 85 4.51 -11.05 19.27
CA THR A 85 5.59 -11.49 18.39
C THR A 85 5.06 -12.44 17.32
N PRO A 86 5.19 -12.09 16.02
CA PRO A 86 4.72 -12.93 14.94
C PRO A 86 5.53 -14.22 14.81
N THR A 87 4.97 -15.21 14.12
CA THR A 87 5.66 -16.44 13.80
C THR A 87 6.81 -16.18 12.83
N ALA A 88 8.01 -16.61 13.17
CA ALA A 88 9.15 -16.49 12.25
C ALA A 88 8.86 -17.19 10.92
N GLY A 89 9.01 -16.45 9.82
CA GLY A 89 8.66 -16.92 8.48
C GLY A 89 7.18 -16.81 8.12
N GLY A 90 6.32 -16.35 9.03
CA GLY A 90 4.97 -15.88 8.68
C GLY A 90 5.06 -14.65 7.79
N THR A 91 3.97 -14.29 7.12
CA THR A 91 3.97 -13.21 6.13
C THR A 91 2.77 -12.28 6.30
N TYR A 92 2.97 -11.05 5.86
CA TYR A 92 1.89 -10.17 5.42
C TYR A 92 1.98 -10.11 3.91
N ASP A 93 0.96 -10.58 3.21
CA ASP A 93 0.95 -10.67 1.76
C ASP A 93 0.09 -9.57 1.16
N PHE A 94 0.63 -8.87 0.15
CA PHE A 94 0.02 -7.68 -0.42
C PHE A 94 -0.41 -7.94 -1.86
N TYR A 95 -1.64 -7.56 -2.16
CA TYR A 95 -2.26 -7.70 -3.47
C TYR A 95 -2.88 -6.40 -3.92
N TRP A 96 -2.90 -6.17 -5.22
CA TRP A 96 -3.54 -5.02 -5.83
C TRP A 96 -4.77 -5.42 -6.63
N ASN A 97 -5.89 -4.85 -6.27
CA ASN A 97 -7.12 -4.89 -7.06
C ASN A 97 -7.14 -3.71 -8.01
N ALA A 98 -6.77 -3.94 -9.25
CA ALA A 98 -6.80 -2.93 -10.29
C ALA A 98 -8.24 -2.65 -10.76
N SER A 99 -8.59 -1.38 -10.98
CA SER A 99 -9.94 -0.99 -11.40
C SER A 99 -9.92 0.14 -12.44
N PRO A 100 -10.72 0.07 -13.49
CA PRO A 100 -10.90 1.17 -14.43
C PRO A 100 -11.84 2.27 -13.90
N SER A 101 -12.50 2.07 -12.75
CA SER A 101 -13.50 2.98 -12.18
C SER A 101 -13.10 3.51 -10.82
N ALA A 102 -13.32 4.80 -10.58
CA ALA A 102 -13.18 5.43 -9.26
C ALA A 102 -14.27 5.02 -8.27
N THR A 103 -15.41 4.52 -8.77
CA THR A 103 -16.57 4.20 -7.93
C THR A 103 -16.35 2.88 -7.21
N ALA A 104 -16.52 2.86 -5.89
CA ALA A 104 -16.58 1.65 -5.10
C ALA A 104 -17.65 0.68 -5.66
N GLY A 105 -17.42 -0.61 -5.60
CA GLY A 105 -18.31 -1.63 -6.13
C GLY A 105 -18.31 -1.77 -7.66
N THR A 106 -17.56 -0.96 -8.40
CA THR A 106 -17.56 -0.96 -9.87
C THR A 106 -16.19 -1.29 -10.43
N GLY A 107 -16.13 -2.26 -11.34
CA GLY A 107 -14.90 -2.62 -12.08
C GLY A 107 -13.81 -3.27 -11.22
N ASN A 108 -14.16 -3.82 -10.07
CA ASN A 108 -13.21 -4.48 -9.17
C ASN A 108 -13.00 -5.94 -9.59
N SER A 109 -11.74 -6.40 -9.48
CA SER A 109 -11.37 -7.80 -9.65
C SER A 109 -11.51 -8.58 -8.34
N GLY A 110 -11.52 -9.90 -8.43
CA GLY A 110 -11.41 -10.81 -7.28
C GLY A 110 -12.50 -10.65 -6.21
N GLY A 111 -13.65 -10.05 -6.53
CA GLY A 111 -14.72 -9.81 -5.56
C GLY A 111 -14.45 -8.67 -4.57
N CYS A 112 -13.45 -7.83 -4.82
CA CYS A 112 -13.20 -6.65 -4.00
C CYS A 112 -14.39 -5.66 -4.05
N SER A 113 -14.69 -5.03 -2.93
CA SER A 113 -15.72 -3.99 -2.85
C SER A 113 -15.20 -2.59 -3.19
N GLY A 114 -13.89 -2.35 -3.02
CA GLY A 114 -13.28 -1.02 -3.08
C GLY A 114 -13.70 -0.10 -1.93
N LEU A 115 -14.15 -0.70 -0.83
CA LEU A 115 -14.44 -0.03 0.45
C LEU A 115 -13.39 -0.45 1.47
N ASN A 116 -13.15 0.36 2.48
CA ASN A 116 -12.38 -0.04 3.66
C ASN A 116 -13.18 -1.09 4.44
N ALA A 117 -12.84 -2.36 4.27
CA ALA A 117 -13.63 -3.47 4.79
C ALA A 117 -12.88 -4.81 4.75
N THR A 118 -13.37 -5.78 5.51
CA THR A 118 -12.92 -7.18 5.42
C THR A 118 -13.04 -7.69 3.97
N TYR A 119 -12.00 -8.35 3.49
CA TYR A 119 -12.03 -9.06 2.22
C TYR A 119 -12.33 -10.54 2.46
N THR A 120 -13.45 -11.02 1.98
CA THR A 120 -13.93 -12.40 2.19
C THR A 120 -14.05 -13.19 0.89
N ALA A 121 -13.85 -12.55 -0.24
CA ALA A 121 -13.96 -13.19 -1.53
C ALA A 121 -12.74 -14.09 -1.80
N GLY A 122 -12.97 -15.31 -2.27
CA GLY A 122 -11.90 -16.27 -2.58
C GLY A 122 -11.16 -16.00 -3.89
N GLY A 123 -11.03 -14.75 -4.30
CA GLY A 123 -10.50 -14.36 -5.62
C GLY A 123 -9.10 -13.74 -5.59
N LEU A 124 -8.24 -14.08 -4.61
CA LEU A 124 -6.86 -13.57 -4.56
C LEU A 124 -6.05 -13.88 -5.81
N ASP A 125 -6.33 -15.00 -6.48
CA ASP A 125 -5.72 -15.41 -7.74
C ASP A 125 -6.06 -14.49 -8.92
N GLN A 126 -7.07 -13.63 -8.77
CA GLN A 126 -7.46 -12.61 -9.74
C GLN A 126 -6.84 -11.23 -9.44
N LEU A 127 -6.14 -11.09 -8.33
CA LEU A 127 -5.46 -9.88 -7.93
C LEU A 127 -4.00 -9.91 -8.34
N LEU A 128 -3.42 -8.74 -8.53
CA LEU A 128 -2.00 -8.62 -8.80
C LEU A 128 -1.22 -8.75 -7.49
N PHE A 129 -0.49 -9.84 -7.30
CA PHE A 129 0.41 -9.97 -6.16
C PHE A 129 1.54 -8.94 -6.24
N ILE A 130 1.72 -8.16 -5.17
CA ILE A 130 2.75 -7.13 -5.05
C ILE A 130 4.02 -7.72 -4.43
N GLY A 131 3.86 -8.43 -3.32
CA GLY A 131 4.95 -9.00 -2.55
C GLY A 131 4.54 -9.34 -1.13
N SER A 132 5.50 -9.80 -0.34
CA SER A 132 5.30 -10.18 1.05
C SER A 132 6.30 -9.48 1.97
N LEU A 133 5.85 -9.11 3.15
CA LEU A 133 6.69 -8.73 4.27
C LEU A 133 6.85 -9.94 5.18
N VAL A 134 8.07 -10.46 5.28
CA VAL A 134 8.37 -11.69 6.04
C VAL A 134 8.64 -11.37 7.50
N CYS A 135 7.93 -12.04 8.39
CA CYS A 135 8.07 -11.89 9.83
C CYS A 135 9.40 -12.47 10.34
N VAL A 136 10.06 -11.71 11.20
CA VAL A 136 11.33 -12.10 11.84
C VAL A 136 11.07 -12.41 13.31
N ALA A 137 11.69 -13.45 13.84
CA ALA A 137 11.56 -13.82 15.24
C ALA A 137 11.94 -12.65 16.18
N ASN A 138 11.14 -12.45 17.21
CA ASN A 138 11.33 -11.41 18.25
C ASN A 138 11.23 -9.96 17.75
N VAL A 139 10.64 -9.73 16.59
CA VAL A 139 10.39 -8.39 16.05
C VAL A 139 8.89 -8.23 15.88
N ILE A 140 8.28 -7.32 16.65
CA ILE A 140 6.85 -7.04 16.61
C ILE A 140 6.53 -6.09 15.45
N ASN A 141 7.34 -5.05 15.28
CA ASN A 141 7.18 -4.05 14.23
C ASN A 141 8.19 -4.32 13.10
N ILE A 142 7.69 -4.55 11.90
CA ILE A 142 8.49 -4.91 10.73
C ILE A 142 8.22 -3.90 9.62
N SER A 143 9.29 -3.27 9.12
CA SER A 143 9.21 -2.29 8.06
C SER A 143 10.20 -2.60 6.95
N SER A 144 9.75 -2.61 5.70
CA SER A 144 10.60 -2.85 4.53
C SER A 144 9.95 -2.36 3.23
N ASN A 145 10.78 -2.18 2.22
CA ASN A 145 10.28 -2.15 0.84
C ASN A 145 9.83 -3.56 0.44
N VAL A 146 8.61 -3.67 -0.06
CA VAL A 146 7.97 -4.94 -0.41
C VAL A 146 8.24 -5.32 -1.87
N GLY A 147 8.26 -4.33 -2.76
CA GLY A 147 8.49 -4.61 -4.18
C GLY A 147 8.25 -3.40 -5.07
N THR A 148 8.32 -3.66 -6.37
CA THR A 148 8.07 -2.69 -7.43
C THR A 148 7.17 -3.32 -8.47
N VAL A 149 6.16 -2.62 -8.93
CA VAL A 149 5.19 -3.16 -9.89
C VAL A 149 4.68 -2.09 -10.86
N VAL A 150 4.29 -2.52 -12.05
CA VAL A 150 3.55 -1.71 -13.03
C VAL A 150 2.05 -1.94 -12.81
N LEU A 151 1.30 -0.89 -12.53
CA LEU A 151 -0.14 -0.99 -12.30
C LEU A 151 -0.92 -0.79 -13.61
N PRO A 152 -1.88 -1.67 -13.93
CA PRO A 152 -2.52 -1.66 -15.23
C PRO A 152 -3.66 -0.65 -15.39
N HIS A 153 -4.21 -0.09 -14.31
CA HIS A 153 -5.39 0.77 -14.33
C HIS A 153 -5.25 2.04 -13.50
N LEU A 154 -6.16 2.99 -13.74
CA LEU A 154 -6.17 4.33 -13.12
C LEU A 154 -6.52 4.34 -11.64
N TYR A 155 -7.17 3.29 -11.16
CA TYR A 155 -7.67 3.18 -9.79
C TYR A 155 -7.39 1.78 -9.26
N GLY A 156 -7.52 1.63 -7.96
CA GLY A 156 -7.44 0.31 -7.34
C GLY A 156 -7.64 0.38 -5.84
N SER A 157 -7.53 -0.76 -5.21
CA SER A 157 -7.49 -0.91 -3.76
C SER A 157 -6.44 -1.93 -3.37
N LEU A 158 -5.82 -1.73 -2.23
CA LEU A 158 -4.87 -2.66 -1.63
C LEU A 158 -5.66 -3.76 -0.91
N VAL A 159 -5.20 -4.99 -1.01
CA VAL A 159 -5.67 -6.12 -0.19
C VAL A 159 -4.47 -6.67 0.57
N ILE A 160 -4.65 -6.86 1.88
CA ILE A 160 -3.65 -7.46 2.76
C ILE A 160 -4.19 -8.78 3.28
N ASP A 161 -3.37 -9.81 3.24
CA ASP A 161 -3.60 -11.11 3.86
C ASP A 161 -2.62 -11.30 5.02
N ASN A 162 -3.15 -11.42 6.24
CA ASN A 162 -2.34 -11.56 7.44
C ASN A 162 -2.06 -13.04 7.74
N ASN A 163 -0.90 -13.53 7.35
CA ASN A 163 -0.39 -14.87 7.63
C ASN A 163 0.77 -14.85 8.64
N SER A 164 0.84 -13.83 9.49
CA SER A 164 1.93 -13.61 10.45
C SER A 164 1.92 -14.56 11.66
N GLY A 165 0.80 -15.23 11.91
CA GLY A 165 0.59 -16.06 13.10
C GLY A 165 0.00 -15.31 14.30
N VAL A 166 -0.20 -13.99 14.21
CA VAL A 166 -0.78 -13.14 15.26
C VAL A 166 -1.77 -12.15 14.67
N ALA A 167 -2.65 -11.60 15.49
CA ALA A 167 -3.43 -10.42 15.08
C ALA A 167 -2.55 -9.18 14.99
N MET A 168 -2.98 -8.19 14.23
CA MET A 168 -2.36 -6.87 14.23
C MET A 168 -2.72 -6.12 15.50
N VAL A 169 -1.92 -5.11 15.86
CA VAL A 169 -2.17 -4.28 17.03
C VAL A 169 -3.44 -3.46 16.86
N ASP A 170 -4.14 -3.19 17.96
CA ASP A 170 -5.37 -2.40 18.00
C ASP A 170 -5.10 -0.93 18.36
N THR A 171 -4.40 -0.69 19.43
CA THR A 171 -4.40 0.60 20.17
C THR A 171 -3.22 1.50 19.89
N ASP A 172 -2.44 1.29 18.91
CA ASP A 172 -1.32 2.17 18.51
C ASP A 172 -0.96 1.89 17.05
N ALA A 173 -1.96 2.02 16.19
CA ALA A 173 -1.84 1.70 14.78
C ALA A 173 -0.99 2.71 13.99
N ASP A 174 -0.35 3.66 14.65
CA ASP A 174 0.60 4.61 14.04
C ASP A 174 1.73 3.92 13.27
N ASN A 175 2.05 2.69 13.66
CA ASN A 175 3.08 1.87 13.00
C ASN A 175 2.53 0.99 11.86
N ILE A 176 1.21 0.94 11.67
CA ILE A 176 0.60 0.12 10.62
C ILE A 176 0.28 1.00 9.42
N HIS A 177 1.08 0.87 8.38
CA HIS A 177 0.82 1.58 7.14
C HIS A 177 1.47 0.89 5.94
N PHE A 178 0.95 1.19 4.76
CA PHE A 178 1.49 0.76 3.50
C PHE A 178 1.66 1.98 2.59
N THR A 179 2.77 2.07 1.89
CA THR A 179 3.08 3.19 1.01
C THR A 179 3.19 2.75 -0.44
N MET A 180 2.69 3.57 -1.34
CA MET A 180 2.88 3.43 -2.78
C MET A 180 3.48 4.70 -3.33
N THR A 181 4.71 4.62 -3.85
CA THR A 181 5.43 5.76 -4.38
C THR A 181 5.57 5.62 -5.90
N PRO A 182 4.95 6.50 -6.69
CA PRO A 182 5.04 6.42 -8.15
C PRO A 182 6.40 6.90 -8.64
N ILE A 183 6.95 6.19 -9.63
CA ILE A 183 8.11 6.63 -10.41
C ILE A 183 7.59 7.18 -11.73
N ILE A 184 7.77 8.47 -11.94
CA ILE A 184 7.29 9.19 -13.10
C ILE A 184 8.45 9.71 -13.97
N PRO A 185 8.28 9.77 -15.31
CA PRO A 185 9.27 10.38 -16.17
C PRO A 185 9.26 11.90 -15.98
N ASP A 186 10.43 12.50 -15.86
CA ASP A 186 10.65 13.94 -15.82
C ASP A 186 11.43 14.37 -17.06
N VAL A 187 10.73 14.94 -18.03
CA VAL A 187 11.35 15.40 -19.27
C VAL A 187 11.93 16.78 -19.04
N GLN A 188 13.24 16.85 -19.00
CA GLN A 188 13.96 18.12 -18.87
C GLN A 188 13.92 18.87 -20.20
N ALA A 189 13.55 20.15 -20.17
CA ALA A 189 13.67 21.00 -21.33
C ALA A 189 15.15 21.10 -21.76
N ALA A 190 15.39 21.13 -23.06
CA ALA A 190 16.71 21.42 -23.58
C ALA A 190 17.10 22.86 -23.17
N ALA A 191 18.25 23.00 -22.50
CA ALA A 191 18.81 24.31 -22.16
C ALA A 191 19.35 25.03 -23.40
#